data_21c2a97ae4413a8692bbed1c785b524d
#
_entry.id   21c2a97ae4413a8692bbed1c785b524d
#
_cell.length_a   1.000
_cell.length_b   1.000
_cell.length_c   1.000
_cell.angle_alpha   90.00
_cell.angle_beta   90.00
_cell.angle_gamma   90.00
#
_symmetry.space_group_name_H-M   'P 1'
#
loop_
_entity.id
_entity.type
_entity.pdbx_description
1 polymer ?
#
loop_
_entity_poly.entity_id
_entity_poly.type
_entity_poly.pdbx_seq_one_letter_code
_entity_poly.pdbx_strand_id
1 'polypeptide(L)'
;MPVINRIASLQGRRDEVPNQELARELVEHQDREGIEEIASNLWNKDADIQNDCIKVLYEIGYLAPDKISAFTSDFLKLLKSPNNRIVWGSMLALSTVAALQADEIFPHIQ
;
A
#
# COMPACT_ATOMS: atom_id res chain seq x y z
N MET A 1 -9.96 7.90 15.71
CA MET A 1 -10.45 8.20 14.34
C MET A 1 -9.87 7.19 13.37
N PRO A 2 -10.68 6.67 12.44
CA PRO A 2 -10.14 5.78 11.41
C PRO A 2 -9.09 6.48 10.55
N VAL A 3 -8.00 5.79 10.25
CA VAL A 3 -6.92 6.38 9.45
C VAL A 3 -7.33 6.62 8.00
N ILE A 4 -8.36 5.89 7.51
CA ILE A 4 -8.85 6.06 6.14
C ILE A 4 -9.27 7.52 5.86
N ASN A 5 -9.74 8.24 6.88
CA ASN A 5 -10.17 9.63 6.71
C ASN A 5 -9.00 10.57 6.39
N ARG A 6 -7.77 10.10 6.51
CA ARG A 6 -6.58 10.91 6.26
C ARG A 6 -6.06 10.81 4.83
N ILE A 7 -6.61 9.92 4.00
CA ILE A 7 -6.19 9.82 2.60
C ILE A 7 -6.65 11.06 1.82
N ALA A 8 -5.94 11.36 0.72
CA ALA A 8 -6.12 12.61 -0.02
C ALA A 8 -7.56 12.82 -0.50
N SER A 9 -8.20 11.81 -1.07
CA SER A 9 -9.56 11.95 -1.62
C SER A 9 -10.59 12.26 -0.54
N LEU A 10 -10.46 11.70 0.66
CA LEU A 10 -11.39 11.97 1.75
C LEU A 10 -11.12 13.30 2.45
N GLN A 11 -9.99 13.96 2.15
CA GLN A 11 -9.69 15.31 2.58
C GLN A 11 -9.98 16.35 1.50
N GLY A 12 -10.59 15.93 0.39
CA GLY A 12 -10.88 16.83 -0.73
C GLY A 12 -9.65 17.29 -1.49
N ARG A 13 -8.54 16.52 -1.41
CA ARG A 13 -7.27 16.86 -2.05
C ARG A 13 -6.94 15.85 -3.15
N ARG A 14 -6.17 16.32 -4.14
CA ARG A 14 -5.70 15.48 -5.25
C ARG A 14 -4.20 15.31 -5.29
N ASP A 15 -3.47 15.95 -4.38
CA ASP A 15 -2.03 15.82 -4.29
C ASP A 15 -1.63 14.57 -3.48
N GLU A 16 -0.37 14.21 -3.55
CA GLU A 16 0.14 12.98 -2.93
C GLU A 16 0.54 13.16 -1.47
N VAL A 17 0.66 14.39 -1.00
CA VAL A 17 1.22 14.69 0.32
C VAL A 17 0.48 13.99 1.46
N PRO A 18 -0.88 14.04 1.54
CA PRO A 18 -1.56 13.36 2.64
C PRO A 18 -1.28 11.86 2.68
N ASN A 19 -1.20 11.22 1.52
CA ASN A 19 -0.96 9.77 1.44
C ASN A 19 0.47 9.43 1.87
N GLN A 20 1.43 10.25 1.46
CA GLN A 20 2.84 10.06 1.84
C GLN A 20 3.04 10.29 3.34
N GLU A 21 2.42 11.32 3.90
CA GLU A 21 2.50 11.60 5.34
C GLU A 21 1.87 10.48 6.15
N LEU A 22 0.71 9.98 5.71
CA LEU A 22 0.04 8.89 6.39
C LEU A 22 0.90 7.63 6.38
N ALA A 23 1.50 7.29 5.23
CA ALA A 23 2.38 6.14 5.11
C ALA A 23 3.54 6.24 6.11
N ARG A 24 4.17 7.40 6.17
CA ARG A 24 5.30 7.62 7.07
C ARG A 24 4.89 7.44 8.54
N GLU A 25 3.77 8.02 8.93
CA GLU A 25 3.28 7.90 10.30
C GLU A 25 2.91 6.48 10.67
N LEU A 26 2.26 5.75 9.77
CA LEU A 26 1.91 4.36 10.03
C LEU A 26 3.14 3.50 10.27
N VAL A 27 4.22 3.76 9.54
CA VAL A 27 5.50 3.06 9.73
C VAL A 27 6.15 3.49 11.05
N GLU A 28 6.24 4.79 11.30
CA GLU A 28 6.90 5.32 12.51
C GLU A 28 6.22 4.83 13.79
N HIS A 29 4.89 4.78 13.80
CA HIS A 29 4.13 4.36 14.98
C HIS A 29 3.87 2.86 14.99
N GLN A 30 4.33 2.12 13.99
CA GLN A 30 4.09 0.68 13.86
C GLN A 30 2.60 0.35 14.00
N ASP A 31 1.76 1.16 13.35
CA ASP A 31 0.31 1.07 13.46
C ASP A 31 -0.24 -0.01 12.53
N ARG A 32 -0.14 -1.26 12.97
CA ARG A 32 -0.57 -2.41 12.21
C ARG A 32 -2.06 -2.37 11.87
N GLU A 33 -2.89 -1.98 12.82
CA GLU A 33 -4.33 -1.88 12.61
C GLU A 33 -4.66 -0.84 11.56
N GLY A 34 -3.96 0.30 11.59
CA GLY A 34 -4.14 1.34 10.57
C GLY A 34 -3.74 0.85 9.19
N ILE A 35 -2.65 0.11 9.09
CA ILE A 35 -2.22 -0.47 7.79
C ILE A 35 -3.26 -1.48 7.29
N GLU A 36 -3.79 -2.32 8.17
CA GLU A 36 -4.83 -3.28 7.82
C GLU A 36 -6.11 -2.59 7.36
N GLU A 37 -6.47 -1.47 7.98
CA GLU A 37 -7.63 -0.67 7.57
C GLU A 37 -7.44 -0.14 6.14
N ILE A 38 -6.27 0.41 5.82
CA ILE A 38 -5.96 0.89 4.47
C ILE A 38 -6.02 -0.28 3.47
N ALA A 39 -5.43 -1.43 3.82
CA ALA A 39 -5.44 -2.60 2.93
C ALA A 39 -6.85 -3.11 2.66
N SER A 40 -7.75 -3.10 3.65
CA SER A 40 -9.11 -3.54 3.45
C SER A 40 -9.88 -2.62 2.50
N ASN A 41 -9.50 -1.36 2.39
CA ASN A 41 -10.11 -0.39 1.49
C ASN A 41 -9.58 -0.47 0.05
N LEU A 42 -8.64 -1.36 -0.25
CA LEU A 42 -8.26 -1.66 -1.64
C LEU A 42 -9.43 -2.20 -2.45
N TRP A 43 -10.43 -2.76 -1.78
CA TRP A 43 -11.64 -3.31 -2.40
C TRP A 43 -12.84 -2.37 -2.31
N ASN A 44 -12.61 -1.11 -1.91
CA ASN A 44 -13.64 -0.10 -1.84
C ASN A 44 -14.23 0.16 -3.22
N LYS A 45 -15.54 0.45 -3.27
CA LYS A 45 -16.23 0.71 -4.53
C LYS A 45 -15.83 2.03 -5.18
N ASP A 46 -15.32 2.97 -4.38
CA ASP A 46 -14.86 4.26 -4.86
C ASP A 46 -13.43 4.14 -5.37
N ALA A 47 -13.24 4.39 -6.66
CA ALA A 47 -11.92 4.27 -7.29
C ALA A 47 -10.91 5.25 -6.70
N ASP A 48 -11.33 6.44 -6.29
CA ASP A 48 -10.41 7.41 -5.68
C ASP A 48 -9.89 6.89 -4.35
N ILE A 49 -10.74 6.26 -3.55
CA ILE A 49 -10.32 5.64 -2.28
C ILE A 49 -9.37 4.48 -2.55
N GLN A 50 -9.69 3.62 -3.53
CA GLN A 50 -8.79 2.52 -3.91
C GLN A 50 -7.42 3.05 -4.31
N ASN A 51 -7.37 4.08 -5.14
CA ASN A 51 -6.13 4.64 -5.66
C ASN A 51 -5.27 5.23 -4.55
N ASP A 52 -5.91 5.94 -3.62
CA ASP A 52 -5.18 6.51 -2.48
C ASP A 52 -4.67 5.43 -1.53
N CYS A 53 -5.47 4.40 -1.30
CA CYS A 53 -5.06 3.29 -0.42
C CYS A 53 -3.88 2.53 -0.99
N ILE A 54 -3.87 2.23 -2.29
CA ILE A 54 -2.71 1.55 -2.88
C ILE A 54 -1.48 2.47 -2.84
N LYS A 55 -1.67 3.77 -3.01
CA LYS A 55 -0.58 4.74 -2.89
C LYS A 55 0.05 4.70 -1.49
N VAL A 56 -0.78 4.73 -0.44
CA VAL A 56 -0.30 4.61 0.94
C VAL A 56 0.50 3.33 1.11
N LEU A 57 -0.02 2.21 0.60
CA LEU A 57 0.62 0.91 0.80
C LEU A 57 1.96 0.80 0.08
N TYR A 58 2.08 1.27 -1.17
CA TYR A 58 3.37 1.16 -1.82
C TYR A 58 4.39 2.17 -1.24
N GLU A 59 3.93 3.31 -0.74
CA GLU A 59 4.82 4.23 -0.02
C GLU A 59 5.34 3.57 1.27
N ILE A 60 4.49 2.83 1.99
CA ILE A 60 4.94 2.02 3.12
C ILE A 60 5.97 0.99 2.66
N GLY A 61 5.73 0.37 1.51
CA GLY A 61 6.66 -0.61 0.95
C GLY A 61 8.06 -0.05 0.71
N TYR A 62 8.16 1.18 0.27
CA TYR A 62 9.47 1.84 0.09
C TYR A 62 10.19 2.05 1.42
N LEU A 63 9.44 2.25 2.50
CA LEU A 63 10.01 2.51 3.83
C LEU A 63 10.25 1.21 4.61
N ALA A 64 9.31 0.28 4.54
CA ALA A 64 9.33 -0.95 5.33
C ALA A 64 8.51 -2.04 4.62
N PRO A 65 9.06 -2.72 3.61
CA PRO A 65 8.30 -3.67 2.80
C PRO A 65 7.72 -4.84 3.60
N ASP A 66 8.32 -5.20 4.72
CA ASP A 66 7.80 -6.23 5.61
C ASP A 66 6.41 -5.89 6.16
N LYS A 67 6.07 -4.60 6.22
CA LYS A 67 4.77 -4.16 6.75
C LYS A 67 3.62 -4.44 5.79
N ILE A 68 3.90 -4.63 4.50
CA ILE A 68 2.85 -4.90 3.50
C ILE A 68 2.96 -6.30 2.90
N SER A 69 3.91 -7.11 3.30
CA SER A 69 4.11 -8.45 2.74
C SER A 69 2.90 -9.36 2.96
N ALA A 70 2.13 -9.14 4.04
CA ALA A 70 0.93 -9.92 4.32
C ALA A 70 -0.18 -9.70 3.28
N PHE A 71 -0.12 -8.63 2.49
CA PHE A 71 -1.13 -8.28 1.50
C PHE A 71 -0.74 -8.66 0.08
N THR A 72 0.30 -9.45 -0.10
CA THR A 72 0.80 -9.85 -1.42
C THR A 72 -0.29 -10.48 -2.28
N SER A 73 -1.13 -11.36 -1.70
CA SER A 73 -2.20 -11.98 -2.48
C SER A 73 -3.24 -10.96 -2.95
N ASP A 74 -3.51 -9.92 -2.16
CA ASP A 74 -4.40 -8.84 -2.57
C ASP A 74 -3.83 -8.07 -3.76
N PHE A 75 -2.54 -7.75 -3.71
CA PHE A 75 -1.88 -7.04 -4.82
C PHE A 75 -1.93 -7.87 -6.10
N LEU A 76 -1.69 -9.19 -6.00
CA LEU A 76 -1.75 -10.08 -7.17
C LEU A 76 -3.15 -10.08 -7.79
N LYS A 77 -4.20 -10.11 -6.97
CA LYS A 77 -5.58 -10.06 -7.45
C LYS A 77 -5.89 -8.72 -8.13
N LEU A 78 -5.35 -7.63 -7.59
CA LEU A 78 -5.59 -6.30 -8.13
C LEU A 78 -4.92 -6.06 -9.49
N LEU A 79 -3.94 -6.87 -9.88
CA LEU A 79 -3.35 -6.79 -11.22
C LEU A 79 -4.37 -7.05 -12.33
N LYS A 80 -5.50 -7.68 -12.01
CA LYS A 80 -6.58 -7.99 -12.95
C LYS A 80 -7.69 -6.94 -12.91
N SER A 81 -7.52 -5.86 -12.14
CA SER A 81 -8.53 -4.81 -12.01
C SER A 81 -8.65 -3.99 -13.31
N PRO A 82 -9.86 -3.51 -13.66
CA PRO A 82 -10.01 -2.54 -14.74
C PRO A 82 -9.49 -1.15 -14.38
N ASN A 83 -9.18 -0.89 -13.11
CA ASN A 83 -8.64 0.38 -12.64
C ASN A 83 -7.12 0.40 -12.84
N ASN A 84 -6.66 1.09 -13.88
CA ASN A 84 -5.23 1.11 -14.23
C ASN A 84 -4.34 1.65 -13.11
N ARG A 85 -4.82 2.62 -12.34
CA ARG A 85 -4.03 3.19 -11.25
C ARG A 85 -3.77 2.17 -10.15
N ILE A 86 -4.79 1.36 -9.82
CA ILE A 86 -4.60 0.34 -8.78
C ILE A 86 -3.71 -0.80 -9.30
N VAL A 87 -3.77 -1.10 -10.60
CA VAL A 87 -2.85 -2.07 -11.21
C VAL A 87 -1.40 -1.59 -11.07
N TRP A 88 -1.12 -0.35 -11.46
CA TRP A 88 0.21 0.23 -11.33
C TRP A 88 0.69 0.26 -9.88
N GLY A 89 -0.16 0.73 -8.98
CA GLY A 89 0.18 0.78 -7.56
C GLY A 89 0.46 -0.59 -6.98
N SER A 90 -0.32 -1.60 -7.39
CA SER A 90 -0.11 -2.98 -6.96
C SER A 90 1.22 -3.54 -7.48
N MET A 91 1.61 -3.21 -8.72
CA MET A 91 2.91 -3.59 -9.24
C MET A 91 4.05 -2.97 -8.43
N LEU A 92 3.92 -1.69 -8.08
CA LEU A 92 4.91 -1.03 -7.23
C LEU A 92 5.00 -1.67 -5.86
N ALA A 93 3.86 -1.95 -5.23
CA ALA A 93 3.82 -2.62 -3.93
C ALA A 93 4.48 -4.00 -4.01
N LEU A 94 4.16 -4.77 -5.04
CA LEU A 94 4.75 -6.09 -5.25
C LEU A 94 6.27 -6.00 -5.45
N SER A 95 6.76 -4.96 -6.14
CA SER A 95 8.19 -4.80 -6.35
C SER A 95 8.94 -4.59 -5.04
N THR A 96 8.36 -3.87 -4.08
CA THR A 96 8.98 -3.68 -2.76
C THR A 96 9.03 -4.99 -1.96
N VAL A 97 7.98 -5.79 -2.04
CA VAL A 97 7.92 -7.09 -1.37
C VAL A 97 8.87 -8.09 -2.03
N ALA A 98 8.95 -8.07 -3.36
CA ALA A 98 9.87 -8.95 -4.10
C ALA A 98 11.32 -8.67 -3.72
N ALA A 99 11.69 -7.40 -3.54
CA ALA A 99 13.03 -7.03 -3.09
C ALA A 99 13.33 -7.62 -1.71
N LEU A 100 12.37 -7.58 -0.79
CA LEU A 100 12.51 -8.18 0.53
C LEU A 100 12.72 -9.69 0.44
N GLN A 101 11.91 -10.37 -0.39
CA GLN A 101 12.02 -11.81 -0.58
C GLN A 101 13.33 -12.20 -1.23
N ALA A 102 13.84 -11.39 -2.15
CA ALA A 102 15.13 -11.63 -2.80
C ALA A 102 16.25 -11.64 -1.77
N ASP A 103 16.23 -10.73 -0.81
CA ASP A 103 17.23 -10.69 0.26
C ASP A 103 17.19 -11.95 1.12
N GLU A 104 16.04 -12.59 1.26
CA GLU A 104 15.91 -13.84 2.01
C GLU A 104 16.35 -15.05 1.19
N ILE A 105 16.08 -15.06 -0.12
CA ILE A 105 16.27 -16.21 -0.99
C ILE A 105 17.73 -16.30 -1.47
N PHE A 106 18.31 -15.20 -1.95
CA PHE A 106 19.62 -15.22 -2.57
C PHE A 106 20.75 -15.69 -1.64
N PRO A 107 20.77 -15.34 -0.35
CA PRO A 107 21.81 -15.88 0.54
C PRO A 107 21.82 -17.40 0.65
N HIS A 108 20.69 -18.05 0.32
CA HIS A 108 20.55 -19.51 0.42
C HIS A 108 20.85 -20.24 -0.89
N ILE A 109 21.00 -19.51 -1.99
CA ILE A 109 21.18 -20.11 -3.32
C ILE A 109 22.67 -20.32 -3.64
N GLN A 110 23.55 -19.63 -2.95
CA GLN A 110 24.98 -19.71 -3.20
C GLN A 110 25.60 -21.05 -2.84
#